data_7aafd9f4de28ff023ab4542e0b42da07
#
_entry.id   7aafd9f4de28ff023ab4542e0b42da07
#
_cell.length_a   1.000
_cell.length_b   1.000
_cell.length_c   1.000
_cell.angle_alpha   90.00
_cell.angle_beta   90.00
_cell.angle_gamma   90.00
#
_symmetry.space_group_name_H-M   'P 1'
#
loop_
_entity.id
_entity.type
_entity.pdbx_description
1 polymer ?
#
loop_
_entity_poly.entity_id
_entity_poly.type
_entity_poly.pdbx_seq_one_letter_code
_entity_poly.pdbx_strand_id
1 'polypeptide(L)'
;MHDVPGKPAGPGETHWHEPAGNKKAGIGAFTKLPTPYDRFMEEEGIPVFRDIGISKVQNLPLFPWKRTGGKGHFIQLYGTETKWGCYVVEVPGSGALNPEKHMYEEIFLVVEGRGSTEVWHDGDTKKHIFEWQKGSMFSIPMNAMHQIVNASSSPALLLAGTTAPNVLNQINSVDFLFNNPYVFRDRFSGADDYFKAKDDIEADPVRGLAMRKSNFIPDVMNCELPLDNRRSPGYRRVEPFMTDNQFYYWIGQHENGRYSKAHAHTSAAILICLKGKGYTYSWPEKLGETPFKDGHGDKVMRLEYEPVGMVTAAPGGARWYHQHFSVSHDPFRLTAWFGPHNPGRDPGAPGEKHTDYTAIDVTEGGTAIPYWMEDPYILAEYERKLKEEGVRSRMKPEWFQPSENKTENERLWDVV
;
A
#
# COMPACT_ATOMS: atom_id res chain seq x y z
N MET A 1 -18.08 -29.19 -8.46
CA MET A 1 -18.86 -29.26 -9.72
C MET A 1 -19.73 -30.52 -9.67
N HIS A 2 -21.03 -30.37 -9.64
CA HIS A 2 -21.90 -31.53 -9.83
C HIS A 2 -22.00 -31.77 -11.33
N ASP A 3 -21.36 -32.84 -11.83
CA ASP A 3 -21.55 -33.33 -13.18
C ASP A 3 -23.01 -33.75 -13.35
N VAL A 4 -23.77 -32.95 -14.05
CA VAL A 4 -25.04 -33.38 -14.60
C VAL A 4 -24.69 -34.12 -15.90
N PRO A 5 -24.96 -35.46 -16.01
CA PRO A 5 -24.63 -36.17 -17.21
C PRO A 5 -25.53 -35.65 -18.36
N GLY A 6 -24.94 -34.84 -19.22
CA GLY A 6 -25.60 -34.42 -20.46
C GLY A 6 -25.54 -35.54 -21.50
N LYS A 7 -26.57 -35.65 -22.28
CA LYS A 7 -26.59 -36.53 -23.47
C LYS A 7 -25.42 -36.10 -24.40
N PRO A 8 -24.60 -37.03 -24.89
CA PRO A 8 -23.52 -36.65 -25.80
C PRO A 8 -24.11 -36.00 -27.05
N ALA A 9 -23.55 -34.86 -27.45
CA ALA A 9 -23.93 -34.18 -28.68
C ALA A 9 -23.62 -35.05 -29.90
N GLY A 10 -24.54 -35.12 -30.85
CA GLY A 10 -24.31 -35.74 -32.16
C GLY A 10 -23.32 -34.92 -33.00
N PRO A 11 -22.76 -35.47 -34.08
CA PRO A 11 -21.89 -34.74 -34.98
C PRO A 11 -22.61 -33.50 -35.55
N GLY A 12 -22.06 -32.30 -35.24
CA GLY A 12 -22.63 -31.03 -35.67
C GLY A 12 -23.62 -30.37 -34.70
N GLU A 13 -23.94 -30.98 -33.56
CA GLU A 13 -24.78 -30.38 -32.51
C GLU A 13 -23.92 -29.58 -31.52
N THR A 14 -24.34 -28.36 -31.24
CA THR A 14 -23.74 -27.54 -30.18
C THR A 14 -24.22 -28.04 -28.82
N HIS A 15 -23.30 -28.35 -27.92
CA HIS A 15 -23.66 -28.69 -26.55
C HIS A 15 -24.17 -27.44 -25.84
N TRP A 16 -25.47 -27.29 -25.78
CA TRP A 16 -26.10 -26.23 -25.01
C TRP A 16 -26.74 -26.83 -23.76
N HIS A 17 -26.34 -26.34 -22.60
CA HIS A 17 -27.03 -26.59 -21.34
C HIS A 17 -27.76 -25.32 -20.94
N GLU A 18 -29.08 -25.39 -20.82
CA GLU A 18 -29.78 -24.30 -20.16
C GLU A 18 -29.22 -24.15 -18.73
N PRO A 19 -28.75 -22.95 -18.35
CA PRO A 19 -28.28 -22.74 -16.98
C PRO A 19 -29.43 -23.15 -16.05
N ALA A 20 -29.17 -24.05 -15.08
CA ALA A 20 -30.11 -24.35 -14.00
C ALA A 20 -30.22 -23.07 -13.12
N GLY A 21 -30.49 -21.93 -13.76
CA GLY A 21 -30.51 -20.63 -13.18
C GLY A 21 -31.67 -20.46 -12.26
N ASN A 22 -31.42 -20.04 -11.06
CA ASN A 22 -32.45 -19.46 -10.22
C ASN A 22 -33.02 -18.24 -10.97
N LYS A 23 -34.17 -18.36 -11.59
CA LYS A 23 -34.86 -17.28 -12.32
C LYS A 23 -35.14 -16.04 -11.47
N LYS A 24 -34.87 -16.09 -10.17
CA LYS A 24 -34.95 -14.97 -9.23
C LYS A 24 -33.62 -14.32 -8.91
N ALA A 25 -32.48 -14.80 -9.44
CA ALA A 25 -31.20 -14.13 -9.29
C ALA A 25 -31.30 -12.82 -10.07
N GLY A 26 -31.50 -11.71 -9.36
CA GLY A 26 -31.52 -10.37 -9.94
C GLY A 26 -30.16 -10.04 -10.57
N ILE A 27 -30.14 -9.03 -11.43
CA ILE A 27 -28.89 -8.44 -11.94
C ILE A 27 -28.00 -8.09 -10.75
N GLY A 28 -26.79 -8.65 -10.69
CA GLY A 28 -25.84 -8.45 -9.59
C GLY A 28 -25.72 -9.60 -8.60
N ALA A 29 -26.51 -10.67 -8.73
CA ALA A 29 -26.36 -11.89 -7.93
C ALA A 29 -25.21 -12.79 -8.43
N PHE A 30 -24.08 -12.18 -8.84
CA PHE A 30 -22.90 -12.94 -9.21
C PHE A 30 -22.22 -13.46 -7.96
N THR A 31 -22.15 -14.77 -7.80
CA THR A 31 -21.30 -15.39 -6.80
C THR A 31 -19.84 -15.12 -7.20
N LYS A 32 -19.12 -14.37 -6.38
CA LYS A 32 -17.70 -14.15 -6.59
C LYS A 32 -16.96 -15.46 -6.31
N LEU A 33 -16.48 -16.09 -7.37
CA LEU A 33 -15.67 -17.31 -7.24
C LEU A 33 -14.29 -16.94 -6.66
N PRO A 34 -13.67 -17.85 -5.87
CA PRO A 34 -12.30 -17.68 -5.42
C PRO A 34 -11.37 -17.47 -6.62
N THR A 35 -10.53 -16.45 -6.53
CA THR A 35 -9.50 -16.20 -7.55
C THR A 35 -8.38 -17.27 -7.46
N PRO A 36 -7.50 -17.40 -8.47
CA PRO A 36 -6.31 -18.23 -8.34
C PRO A 36 -5.46 -17.88 -7.10
N TYR A 37 -5.35 -16.61 -6.75
CA TYR A 37 -4.63 -16.19 -5.55
C TYR A 37 -5.38 -16.54 -4.25
N ASP A 38 -6.71 -16.48 -4.21
CA ASP A 38 -7.47 -16.93 -3.04
C ASP A 38 -7.25 -18.43 -2.78
N ARG A 39 -7.24 -19.26 -3.85
CA ARG A 39 -6.92 -20.69 -3.72
C ARG A 39 -5.49 -20.95 -3.27
N PHE A 40 -4.54 -20.19 -3.80
CA PHE A 40 -3.14 -20.26 -3.36
C PHE A 40 -3.01 -19.95 -1.86
N MET A 41 -3.62 -18.87 -1.35
CA MET A 41 -3.59 -18.56 0.08
C MET A 41 -4.22 -19.67 0.93
N GLU A 42 -5.29 -20.30 0.46
CA GLU A 42 -5.92 -21.44 1.12
C GLU A 42 -4.99 -22.67 1.15
N GLU A 43 -4.33 -22.99 0.04
CA GLU A 43 -3.37 -24.10 -0.09
C GLU A 43 -2.10 -23.90 0.76
N GLU A 44 -1.66 -22.66 0.97
CA GLU A 44 -0.55 -22.33 1.88
C GLU A 44 -0.88 -22.63 3.36
N GLY A 45 -2.15 -22.75 3.71
CA GLY A 45 -2.61 -23.28 4.98
C GLY A 45 -2.43 -22.34 6.18
N ILE A 46 -2.18 -21.05 5.95
CA ILE A 46 -2.15 -20.01 6.99
C ILE A 46 -3.35 -19.07 6.84
N PRO A 47 -3.84 -18.44 7.94
CA PRO A 47 -5.00 -17.57 7.88
C PRO A 47 -4.81 -16.33 6.99
N VAL A 48 -5.93 -15.77 6.54
CA VAL A 48 -6.00 -14.50 5.80
C VAL A 48 -6.82 -13.50 6.61
N PHE A 49 -6.17 -12.44 7.08
CA PHE A 49 -6.85 -11.31 7.68
C PHE A 49 -7.52 -10.46 6.59
N ARG A 50 -8.83 -10.19 6.73
CA ARG A 50 -9.61 -9.39 5.79
C ARG A 50 -10.43 -8.36 6.55
N ASP A 51 -10.10 -7.09 6.36
CA ASP A 51 -10.82 -5.96 6.95
C ASP A 51 -10.45 -4.66 6.21
N ILE A 52 -10.93 -3.50 6.71
CA ILE A 52 -10.54 -2.16 6.25
C ILE A 52 -9.16 -1.74 6.76
N GLY A 53 -8.65 -2.38 7.81
CA GLY A 53 -7.35 -2.08 8.38
C GLY A 53 -7.08 -2.86 9.66
N ILE A 54 -5.91 -2.65 10.20
CA ILE A 54 -5.44 -3.25 11.45
C ILE A 54 -4.65 -2.21 12.25
N SER A 55 -4.97 -2.05 13.52
CA SER A 55 -4.33 -1.03 14.37
C SER A 55 -2.84 -1.27 14.56
N LYS A 56 -2.42 -2.55 14.58
CA LYS A 56 -1.03 -2.96 14.80
C LYS A 56 -0.81 -4.38 14.27
N VAL A 57 0.03 -4.55 13.26
CA VAL A 57 0.23 -5.89 12.63
C VAL A 57 0.88 -6.91 13.57
N GLN A 58 1.63 -6.46 14.57
CA GLN A 58 2.22 -7.34 15.58
C GLN A 58 1.18 -8.09 16.43
N ASN A 59 -0.08 -7.65 16.43
CA ASN A 59 -1.17 -8.31 17.14
C ASN A 59 -1.76 -9.50 16.37
N LEU A 60 -1.35 -9.71 15.09
CA LEU A 60 -1.80 -10.87 14.34
C LEU A 60 -1.20 -12.15 14.92
N PRO A 61 -2.01 -13.20 15.16
CA PRO A 61 -1.49 -14.51 15.51
C PRO A 61 -0.74 -15.11 14.32
N LEU A 62 0.47 -15.63 14.55
CA LEU A 62 1.32 -16.20 13.50
C LEU A 62 1.25 -17.72 13.51
N PHE A 63 1.11 -18.33 12.35
CA PHE A 63 0.96 -19.75 12.14
C PHE A 63 2.14 -20.32 11.35
N PRO A 64 2.58 -21.59 11.66
CA PRO A 64 3.65 -22.23 10.91
C PRO A 64 3.37 -22.21 9.41
N TRP A 65 4.31 -21.68 8.64
CA TRP A 65 4.19 -21.54 7.20
C TRP A 65 5.21 -22.43 6.50
N LYS A 66 4.72 -23.57 6.00
CA LYS A 66 5.56 -24.64 5.48
C LYS A 66 6.48 -24.18 4.33
N ARG A 67 5.97 -23.38 3.39
CA ARG A 67 6.75 -22.92 2.24
C ARG A 67 7.92 -22.07 2.69
N THR A 68 7.71 -21.09 3.55
CA THR A 68 8.76 -20.17 4.00
C THR A 68 9.67 -20.73 5.09
N GLY A 69 9.23 -21.76 5.83
CA GLY A 69 9.92 -22.29 7.00
C GLY A 69 9.82 -21.42 8.26
N GLY A 70 9.11 -20.31 8.20
CA GLY A 70 8.82 -19.41 9.31
C GLY A 70 7.40 -19.57 9.84
N LYS A 71 6.85 -18.49 10.41
CA LYS A 71 5.42 -18.38 10.72
C LYS A 71 4.87 -17.13 10.04
N GLY A 72 3.60 -17.15 9.65
CA GLY A 72 3.02 -16.01 8.95
C GLY A 72 1.52 -15.88 9.09
N HIS A 73 1.02 -14.81 8.48
CA HIS A 73 -0.40 -14.48 8.33
C HIS A 73 -0.57 -13.63 7.07
N PHE A 74 -1.46 -14.02 6.18
CA PHE A 74 -1.81 -13.19 5.03
C PHE A 74 -2.65 -11.99 5.46
N ILE A 75 -2.48 -10.87 4.78
CA ILE A 75 -3.26 -9.64 4.97
C ILE A 75 -3.81 -9.22 3.62
N GLN A 76 -5.12 -9.27 3.47
CA GLN A 76 -5.83 -8.83 2.27
C GLN A 76 -6.86 -7.78 2.66
N LEU A 77 -6.45 -6.51 2.72
CA LEU A 77 -7.38 -5.43 3.05
C LEU A 77 -8.34 -5.16 1.90
N TYR A 78 -9.57 -4.78 2.25
CA TYR A 78 -10.61 -4.48 1.27
C TYR A 78 -10.19 -3.41 0.27
N GLY A 79 -10.44 -3.68 -1.01
CA GLY A 79 -10.10 -2.83 -2.14
C GLY A 79 -8.76 -3.14 -2.81
N THR A 80 -7.90 -3.99 -2.21
CA THR A 80 -6.64 -4.43 -2.83
C THR A 80 -6.78 -5.75 -3.58
N GLU A 81 -7.88 -6.46 -3.37
CA GLU A 81 -8.13 -7.79 -3.92
C GLU A 81 -7.91 -7.80 -5.43
N THR A 82 -7.32 -8.87 -5.92
CA THR A 82 -6.93 -9.11 -7.32
C THR A 82 -5.75 -8.28 -7.85
N LYS A 83 -5.34 -7.22 -7.17
CA LYS A 83 -4.24 -6.36 -7.62
C LYS A 83 -2.92 -6.67 -6.91
N TRP A 84 -2.97 -6.70 -5.60
CA TRP A 84 -1.80 -6.93 -4.75
C TRP A 84 -2.24 -7.33 -3.35
N GLY A 85 -1.32 -7.81 -2.54
CA GLY A 85 -1.60 -8.26 -1.18
C GLY A 85 -0.44 -7.99 -0.25
N CYS A 86 -0.66 -8.34 1.02
CA CYS A 86 0.38 -8.29 2.05
C CYS A 86 0.42 -9.60 2.83
N TYR A 87 1.51 -9.79 3.54
CA TYR A 87 1.61 -10.78 4.60
C TYR A 87 2.63 -10.33 5.65
N VAL A 88 2.52 -10.87 6.83
CA VAL A 88 3.61 -10.81 7.82
C VAL A 88 4.28 -12.17 7.90
N VAL A 89 5.61 -12.16 8.05
CA VAL A 89 6.41 -13.38 8.25
C VAL A 89 7.39 -13.20 9.41
N GLU A 90 7.39 -14.18 10.31
CA GLU A 90 8.37 -14.30 11.39
C GLU A 90 9.54 -15.14 10.92
N VAL A 91 10.75 -14.58 11.00
CA VAL A 91 12.00 -15.28 10.81
C VAL A 91 12.46 -15.82 12.17
N PRO A 92 12.62 -17.14 12.34
CA PRO A 92 12.98 -17.70 13.65
C PRO A 92 14.33 -17.16 14.15
N GLY A 93 14.45 -17.00 15.48
CA GLY A 93 15.71 -16.60 16.10
C GLY A 93 16.82 -17.60 15.79
N SER A 94 18.02 -17.13 15.49
CA SER A 94 19.17 -17.93 15.06
C SER A 94 18.86 -18.89 13.91
N GLY A 95 18.01 -18.43 12.96
CA GLY A 95 17.53 -19.24 11.85
C GLY A 95 17.36 -18.43 10.56
N ALA A 96 16.75 -19.05 9.58
CA ALA A 96 16.49 -18.45 8.28
C ALA A 96 15.16 -18.96 7.73
N LEU A 97 14.57 -18.19 6.81
CA LEU A 97 13.52 -18.69 5.94
C LEU A 97 14.11 -19.63 4.89
N ASN A 98 13.27 -20.46 4.29
CA ASN A 98 13.69 -21.28 3.16
C ASN A 98 14.12 -20.38 2.00
N PRO A 99 15.14 -20.73 1.23
CA PRO A 99 15.47 -19.99 0.01
C PRO A 99 14.35 -20.15 -1.01
N GLU A 100 14.00 -19.04 -1.67
CA GLU A 100 12.98 -19.05 -2.70
C GLU A 100 13.28 -18.04 -3.82
N LYS A 101 12.56 -18.16 -4.93
CA LYS A 101 12.45 -17.17 -6.01
C LYS A 101 11.03 -17.14 -6.49
N HIS A 102 10.60 -16.02 -7.09
CA HIS A 102 9.24 -15.90 -7.58
C HIS A 102 9.09 -14.87 -8.70
N MET A 103 8.17 -15.14 -9.62
CA MET A 103 7.82 -14.31 -10.78
C MET A 103 6.84 -13.17 -10.42
N TYR A 104 6.97 -12.59 -9.24
CA TYR A 104 6.22 -11.42 -8.81
C TYR A 104 7.15 -10.49 -8.02
N GLU A 105 6.71 -9.26 -7.85
CA GLU A 105 7.47 -8.24 -7.14
C GLU A 105 7.12 -8.24 -5.66
N GLU A 106 8.13 -7.95 -4.84
CA GLU A 106 7.98 -7.96 -3.40
C GLU A 106 8.82 -6.88 -2.74
N ILE A 107 8.21 -6.21 -1.76
CA ILE A 107 8.89 -5.24 -0.91
C ILE A 107 8.71 -5.63 0.56
N PHE A 108 9.73 -5.40 1.37
CA PHE A 108 9.74 -5.72 2.80
C PHE A 108 9.94 -4.48 3.65
N LEU A 109 9.16 -4.37 4.72
CA LEU A 109 9.38 -3.47 5.85
C LEU A 109 9.73 -4.31 7.07
N VAL A 110 10.88 -4.07 7.66
CA VAL A 110 11.28 -4.73 8.90
C VAL A 110 10.54 -4.12 10.08
N VAL A 111 9.59 -4.87 10.63
CA VAL A 111 8.74 -4.46 11.74
C VAL A 111 9.49 -4.58 13.07
N GLU A 112 10.16 -5.72 13.27
CA GLU A 112 10.95 -6.00 14.48
C GLU A 112 12.16 -6.86 14.16
N GLY A 113 13.21 -6.69 14.94
CA GLY A 113 14.43 -7.49 14.83
C GLY A 113 15.47 -6.90 13.89
N ARG A 114 16.45 -7.75 13.57
CA ARG A 114 17.58 -7.47 12.68
C ARG A 114 18.07 -8.76 12.03
N GLY A 115 18.67 -8.65 10.87
CA GLY A 115 19.19 -9.81 10.15
C GLY A 115 19.88 -9.41 8.85
N SER A 116 19.94 -10.34 7.92
CA SER A 116 20.47 -10.11 6.59
C SER A 116 19.60 -10.80 5.54
N THR A 117 19.74 -10.36 4.30
CA THR A 117 19.15 -11.03 3.16
C THR A 117 20.26 -11.35 2.16
N GLU A 118 20.29 -12.58 1.70
CA GLU A 118 21.14 -13.06 0.63
C GLU A 118 20.34 -13.08 -0.66
N VAL A 119 20.90 -12.52 -1.75
CA VAL A 119 20.26 -12.48 -3.06
C VAL A 119 21.25 -12.92 -4.14
N TRP A 120 20.84 -13.81 -5.04
CA TRP A 120 21.71 -14.30 -6.13
C TRP A 120 20.88 -14.72 -7.35
N HIS A 121 21.50 -14.77 -8.50
CA HIS A 121 20.87 -15.38 -9.67
C HIS A 121 20.82 -16.91 -9.52
N ASP A 122 19.71 -17.51 -9.92
CA ASP A 122 19.59 -18.95 -9.95
C ASP A 122 20.70 -19.57 -10.82
N GLY A 123 21.44 -20.54 -10.26
CA GLY A 123 22.61 -21.15 -10.85
C GLY A 123 23.95 -20.45 -10.57
N ASP A 124 23.96 -19.23 -10.05
CA ASP A 124 25.18 -18.53 -9.67
C ASP A 124 25.63 -18.92 -8.24
N THR A 125 26.93 -18.90 -7.98
CA THR A 125 27.49 -19.15 -6.65
C THR A 125 27.70 -17.88 -5.84
N LYS A 126 27.79 -16.71 -6.52
CA LYS A 126 27.99 -15.42 -5.87
C LYS A 126 26.68 -14.94 -5.26
N LYS A 127 26.69 -14.66 -3.96
CA LYS A 127 25.57 -14.07 -3.24
C LYS A 127 25.88 -12.62 -2.90
N HIS A 128 24.87 -11.76 -3.03
CA HIS A 128 24.89 -10.37 -2.58
C HIS A 128 24.17 -10.30 -1.24
N ILE A 129 24.85 -9.83 -0.20
CA ILE A 129 24.35 -9.84 1.17
C ILE A 129 24.22 -8.39 1.66
N PHE A 130 23.10 -8.08 2.26
CA PHE A 130 22.90 -6.82 2.96
C PHE A 130 22.22 -7.06 4.30
N GLU A 131 22.57 -6.24 5.27
CA GLU A 131 22.03 -6.31 6.62
C GLU A 131 20.87 -5.31 6.80
N TRP A 132 19.89 -5.70 7.58
CA TRP A 132 18.72 -4.91 7.90
C TRP A 132 18.40 -4.93 9.39
N GLN A 133 17.66 -3.93 9.83
CA GLN A 133 17.17 -3.79 11.19
C GLN A 133 15.74 -3.22 11.18
N LYS A 134 15.11 -3.12 12.35
CA LYS A 134 13.81 -2.46 12.50
C LYS A 134 13.79 -1.11 11.78
N GLY A 135 12.78 -0.89 10.94
CA GLY A 135 12.61 0.29 10.10
C GLY A 135 13.34 0.22 8.76
N SER A 136 14.12 -0.82 8.49
CA SER A 136 14.67 -1.01 7.14
C SER A 136 13.57 -1.39 6.16
N MET A 137 13.71 -0.93 4.90
CA MET A 137 12.86 -1.29 3.79
C MET A 137 13.73 -1.70 2.59
N PHE A 138 13.35 -2.80 1.94
CA PHE A 138 14.07 -3.32 0.77
C PHE A 138 13.13 -4.07 -0.16
N SER A 139 13.58 -4.28 -1.39
CA SER A 139 12.87 -5.06 -2.38
C SER A 139 13.74 -6.19 -2.90
N ILE A 140 13.11 -7.29 -3.31
CA ILE A 140 13.77 -8.40 -3.97
C ILE A 140 13.58 -8.26 -5.48
N PRO A 141 14.66 -8.36 -6.29
CA PRO A 141 14.54 -8.39 -7.73
C PRO A 141 13.70 -9.58 -8.20
N MET A 142 12.81 -9.35 -9.17
CA MET A 142 11.93 -10.40 -9.69
C MET A 142 12.71 -11.65 -10.09
N ASN A 143 12.26 -12.80 -9.63
CA ASN A 143 12.81 -14.12 -9.88
C ASN A 143 14.30 -14.31 -9.50
N ALA A 144 14.86 -13.43 -8.67
CA ALA A 144 16.14 -13.67 -8.04
C ALA A 144 15.97 -14.65 -6.86
N MET A 145 16.88 -15.61 -6.75
CA MET A 145 16.96 -16.44 -5.54
C MET A 145 17.28 -15.56 -4.34
N HIS A 146 16.60 -15.76 -3.25
CA HIS A 146 16.86 -15.02 -2.02
C HIS A 146 16.62 -15.88 -0.78
N GLN A 147 17.27 -15.49 0.31
CA GLN A 147 17.09 -16.09 1.63
C GLN A 147 17.18 -15.02 2.71
N ILE A 148 16.18 -14.96 3.58
CA ILE A 148 16.13 -14.05 4.72
C ILE A 148 16.66 -14.76 5.96
N VAL A 149 17.69 -14.20 6.59
CA VAL A 149 18.45 -14.81 7.69
C VAL A 149 18.36 -13.94 8.93
N ASN A 150 18.12 -14.55 10.07
CA ASN A 150 18.13 -13.89 11.38
C ASN A 150 19.22 -14.48 12.27
N ALA A 151 20.32 -13.77 12.40
CA ALA A 151 21.43 -14.18 13.26
C ALA A 151 21.23 -13.84 14.75
N SER A 152 20.17 -13.08 15.10
CA SER A 152 19.85 -12.77 16.50
C SER A 152 19.08 -13.91 17.16
N SER A 153 19.16 -14.01 18.50
CA SER A 153 18.46 -15.06 19.25
C SER A 153 16.94 -14.87 19.32
N SER A 154 16.46 -13.61 19.14
CA SER A 154 15.04 -13.29 19.11
C SER A 154 14.49 -13.36 17.69
N PRO A 155 13.23 -13.77 17.50
CA PRO A 155 12.60 -13.72 16.19
C PRO A 155 12.59 -12.32 15.59
N ALA A 156 12.61 -12.24 14.26
CA ALA A 156 12.39 -10.99 13.53
C ALA A 156 11.03 -11.07 12.80
N LEU A 157 10.34 -9.93 12.69
CA LEU A 157 9.05 -9.82 12.02
C LEU A 157 9.17 -8.86 10.83
N LEU A 158 8.80 -9.33 9.66
CA LEU A 158 8.76 -8.54 8.43
C LEU A 158 7.32 -8.44 7.90
N LEU A 159 6.96 -7.26 7.41
CA LEU A 159 5.74 -7.02 6.64
C LEU A 159 6.12 -6.97 5.17
N ALA A 160 5.50 -7.80 4.35
CA ALA A 160 5.71 -7.83 2.92
C ALA A 160 4.51 -7.29 2.15
N GLY A 161 4.79 -6.55 1.07
CA GLY A 161 3.82 -6.21 0.04
C GLY A 161 4.18 -6.95 -1.25
N THR A 162 3.20 -7.58 -1.90
CA THR A 162 3.44 -8.47 -3.03
C THR A 162 2.49 -8.23 -4.19
N THR A 163 2.99 -8.35 -5.42
CA THR A 163 2.18 -8.35 -6.64
C THR A 163 1.73 -9.75 -7.05
N ALA A 164 1.94 -10.77 -6.22
CA ALA A 164 1.53 -12.15 -6.48
C ALA A 164 0.05 -12.28 -6.91
N PRO A 165 -0.94 -11.55 -6.31
CA PRO A 165 -2.32 -11.60 -6.77
C PRO A 165 -2.47 -11.19 -8.24
N ASN A 166 -1.79 -10.15 -8.69
CA ASN A 166 -1.86 -9.68 -10.07
C ASN A 166 -1.33 -10.74 -11.04
N VAL A 167 -0.16 -11.31 -10.76
CA VAL A 167 0.47 -12.30 -11.64
C VAL A 167 -0.30 -13.61 -11.63
N LEU A 168 -0.60 -14.15 -10.45
CA LEU A 168 -1.24 -15.46 -10.33
C LEU A 168 -2.66 -15.47 -10.89
N ASN A 169 -3.43 -14.39 -10.69
CA ASN A 169 -4.78 -14.28 -11.23
C ASN A 169 -4.81 -14.21 -12.77
N GLN A 170 -3.72 -13.79 -13.40
CA GLN A 170 -3.61 -13.78 -14.87
C GLN A 170 -3.08 -15.11 -15.43
N ILE A 171 -2.04 -15.66 -14.79
CA ILE A 171 -1.34 -16.85 -15.30
C ILE A 171 -1.99 -18.16 -14.80
N ASN A 172 -2.57 -18.16 -13.60
CA ASN A 172 -3.21 -19.32 -12.95
C ASN A 172 -2.29 -20.54 -12.86
N SER A 173 -1.00 -20.33 -12.53
CA SER A 173 -0.02 -21.40 -12.37
C SER A 173 0.96 -21.06 -11.25
N VAL A 174 0.91 -21.82 -10.15
CA VAL A 174 1.83 -21.71 -9.02
C VAL A 174 3.24 -22.16 -9.44
N ASP A 175 3.34 -23.18 -10.30
CA ASP A 175 4.61 -23.65 -10.83
C ASP A 175 5.33 -22.54 -11.63
N PHE A 176 4.59 -21.78 -12.45
CA PHE A 176 5.14 -20.62 -13.15
C PHE A 176 5.69 -19.57 -12.17
N LEU A 177 5.04 -19.37 -11.02
CA LEU A 177 5.48 -18.39 -10.04
C LEU A 177 6.81 -18.75 -9.39
N PHE A 178 6.98 -20.01 -8.97
CA PHE A 178 8.10 -20.41 -8.11
C PHE A 178 9.18 -21.22 -8.81
N ASN A 179 8.88 -21.84 -9.95
CA ASN A 179 9.80 -22.73 -10.66
C ASN A 179 10.21 -22.21 -12.04
N ASN A 180 9.97 -20.95 -12.36
CA ASN A 180 10.32 -20.37 -13.65
C ASN A 180 11.85 -20.27 -13.77
N PRO A 181 12.46 -20.80 -14.86
CA PRO A 181 13.91 -20.79 -15.04
C PRO A 181 14.48 -19.46 -15.54
N TYR A 182 13.65 -18.48 -15.88
CA TYR A 182 14.12 -17.22 -16.45
C TYR A 182 14.90 -16.40 -15.42
N VAL A 183 16.03 -15.82 -15.86
CA VAL A 183 16.88 -14.96 -15.02
C VAL A 183 16.88 -13.54 -15.57
N PHE A 184 16.35 -12.59 -14.79
CA PHE A 184 16.28 -11.18 -15.14
C PHE A 184 17.60 -10.46 -14.90
N ARG A 185 18.60 -10.62 -15.81
CA ARG A 185 19.89 -9.96 -15.68
C ARG A 185 19.85 -8.47 -15.99
N ASP A 186 18.82 -8.01 -16.68
CA ASP A 186 18.50 -6.62 -16.96
C ASP A 186 17.94 -5.89 -15.73
N ARG A 187 17.23 -6.59 -14.83
CA ARG A 187 16.68 -6.04 -13.58
C ARG A 187 17.61 -6.21 -12.37
N PHE A 188 18.38 -7.27 -12.33
CA PHE A 188 19.38 -7.52 -11.30
C PHE A 188 20.74 -7.77 -11.95
N SER A 189 21.59 -6.75 -12.00
CA SER A 189 22.90 -6.83 -12.62
C SER A 189 23.93 -7.67 -11.84
N GLY A 190 23.68 -7.94 -10.55
CA GLY A 190 24.66 -8.57 -9.66
C GLY A 190 25.86 -7.68 -9.34
N ALA A 191 25.72 -6.35 -9.47
CA ALA A 191 26.76 -5.40 -9.06
C ALA A 191 26.94 -5.41 -7.53
N ASP A 192 28.18 -5.22 -7.06
CA ASP A 192 28.49 -5.28 -5.62
C ASP A 192 27.82 -4.18 -4.80
N ASP A 193 27.44 -3.08 -5.42
CA ASP A 193 26.75 -1.95 -4.79
C ASP A 193 25.24 -1.97 -4.98
N TYR A 194 24.67 -3.05 -5.57
CA TYR A 194 23.25 -3.11 -5.93
C TYR A 194 22.32 -2.84 -4.72
N PHE A 195 22.65 -3.37 -3.56
CA PHE A 195 21.93 -3.14 -2.30
C PHE A 195 22.60 -2.13 -1.37
N LYS A 196 23.60 -1.38 -1.86
CA LYS A 196 24.17 -0.30 -1.07
C LYS A 196 23.13 0.80 -0.87
N ALA A 197 22.95 1.24 0.37
CA ALA A 197 22.07 2.36 0.68
C ALA A 197 22.51 3.61 -0.10
N LYS A 198 21.56 4.23 -0.80
CA LYS A 198 21.76 5.47 -1.55
C LYS A 198 20.79 6.52 -1.01
N ASP A 199 21.30 7.70 -0.72
CA ASP A 199 20.49 8.82 -0.21
C ASP A 199 20.21 9.88 -1.29
N ASP A 200 20.51 9.55 -2.55
CA ASP A 200 20.29 10.44 -3.68
C ASP A 200 18.79 10.65 -3.92
N ILE A 201 18.37 11.89 -3.78
CA ILE A 201 17.01 12.33 -4.06
C ILE A 201 17.07 13.25 -5.26
N GLU A 202 16.34 12.92 -6.30
CA GLU A 202 16.23 13.70 -7.54
C GLU A 202 14.77 14.07 -7.82
N ALA A 203 14.55 15.07 -8.66
CA ALA A 203 13.21 15.41 -9.10
C ALA A 203 12.77 14.46 -10.24
N ASP A 204 11.54 13.94 -10.15
CA ASP A 204 10.87 13.30 -11.27
C ASP A 204 10.80 14.29 -12.45
N PRO A 205 11.35 13.96 -13.63
CA PRO A 205 11.44 14.91 -14.74
C PRO A 205 10.09 15.32 -15.32
N VAL A 206 9.04 14.55 -15.06
CA VAL A 206 7.67 14.81 -15.56
C VAL A 206 6.84 15.54 -14.52
N ARG A 207 6.86 15.06 -13.27
CA ARG A 207 5.98 15.53 -12.20
C ARG A 207 6.66 16.49 -11.23
N GLY A 208 8.00 16.58 -11.24
CA GLY A 208 8.78 17.35 -10.29
C GLY A 208 8.77 16.81 -8.86
N LEU A 209 8.27 15.59 -8.65
CA LEU A 209 8.21 14.97 -7.32
C LEU A 209 9.57 14.41 -6.90
N ALA A 210 9.83 14.40 -5.61
CA ALA A 210 11.05 13.82 -5.08
C ALA A 210 11.07 12.30 -5.26
N MET A 211 12.07 11.80 -5.97
CA MET A 211 12.32 10.37 -6.19
C MET A 211 13.60 9.94 -5.49
N ARG A 212 13.61 8.74 -4.95
CA ARG A 212 14.79 8.10 -4.39
C ARG A 212 15.04 6.75 -5.06
N LYS A 213 16.14 6.62 -5.78
CA LYS A 213 16.56 5.35 -6.39
C LYS A 213 17.49 4.60 -5.44
N SER A 214 16.96 3.63 -4.73
CA SER A 214 17.73 2.80 -3.80
C SER A 214 17.02 1.47 -3.59
N ASN A 215 17.72 0.37 -3.74
CA ASN A 215 17.14 -0.98 -3.53
C ASN A 215 17.06 -1.37 -2.05
N PHE A 216 17.63 -0.54 -1.20
CA PHE A 216 17.65 -0.69 0.25
C PHE A 216 17.62 0.68 0.94
N ILE A 217 16.70 0.88 1.87
CA ILE A 217 16.65 2.06 2.75
C ILE A 217 16.86 1.57 4.19
N PRO A 218 17.95 1.94 4.86
CA PRO A 218 18.28 1.43 6.19
C PRO A 218 17.25 1.77 7.27
N ASP A 219 16.63 2.96 7.18
CA ASP A 219 15.68 3.46 8.17
C ASP A 219 14.64 4.40 7.53
N VAL A 220 13.47 3.85 7.21
CA VAL A 220 12.36 4.63 6.65
C VAL A 220 11.68 5.51 7.70
N MET A 221 11.91 5.25 8.98
CA MET A 221 11.33 6.04 10.06
C MET A 221 11.99 7.41 10.22
N ASN A 222 13.27 7.52 9.80
CA ASN A 222 14.07 8.74 9.96
C ASN A 222 14.78 9.21 8.68
N CYS A 223 14.63 8.51 7.53
CA CYS A 223 15.22 8.95 6.27
C CYS A 223 14.74 10.35 5.89
N GLU A 224 15.54 11.06 5.10
CA GLU A 224 15.20 12.39 4.62
C GLU A 224 13.95 12.36 3.74
N LEU A 225 13.07 13.34 3.94
CA LEU A 225 11.88 13.59 3.14
C LEU A 225 11.87 15.06 2.75
N PRO A 226 12.00 15.39 1.46
CA PRO A 226 11.86 16.75 0.95
C PRO A 226 10.47 17.33 1.21
N LEU A 227 10.41 18.67 1.28
CA LEU A 227 9.16 19.40 1.42
C LEU A 227 8.32 19.23 0.15
N ASP A 228 7.05 18.96 0.33
CA ASP A 228 6.09 18.73 -0.77
C ASP A 228 4.89 19.70 -0.71
N ASN A 229 4.36 19.97 0.47
CA ASN A 229 3.21 20.85 0.76
C ASN A 229 1.86 20.49 0.10
N ARG A 230 1.79 19.59 -0.86
CA ARG A 230 0.56 19.32 -1.64
C ARG A 230 -0.62 18.81 -0.82
N ARG A 231 -0.38 18.19 0.32
CA ARG A 231 -1.43 17.60 1.18
C ARG A 231 -1.77 18.50 2.37
N SER A 232 -0.80 19.21 2.86
CA SER A 232 -0.92 20.20 3.94
C SER A 232 0.37 21.02 4.00
N PRO A 233 0.35 22.22 4.56
CA PRO A 233 1.58 22.98 4.81
C PRO A 233 2.56 22.19 5.69
N GLY A 234 3.83 22.14 5.28
CA GLY A 234 4.87 21.38 5.96
C GLY A 234 4.88 19.87 5.69
N TYR A 235 3.99 19.37 4.84
CA TYR A 235 4.01 17.97 4.41
C TYR A 235 5.29 17.65 3.63
N ARG A 236 5.88 16.49 3.92
CA ARG A 236 7.11 16.00 3.29
C ARG A 236 6.87 14.67 2.63
N ARG A 237 7.56 14.40 1.50
CA ARG A 237 7.36 13.16 0.77
C ARG A 237 8.54 12.79 -0.11
N VAL A 238 8.73 11.47 -0.31
CA VAL A 238 9.61 10.90 -1.32
C VAL A 238 8.98 9.65 -1.91
N GLU A 239 9.25 9.37 -3.18
CA GLU A 239 8.87 8.14 -3.87
C GLU A 239 10.11 7.28 -4.09
N PRO A 240 10.29 6.17 -3.34
CA PRO A 240 11.37 5.25 -3.59
C PRO A 240 11.10 4.39 -4.82
N PHE A 241 12.15 4.11 -5.60
CA PHE A 241 12.17 3.16 -6.71
C PHE A 241 13.20 2.08 -6.40
N MET A 242 12.74 0.84 -6.26
CA MET A 242 13.57 -0.30 -5.87
C MET A 242 13.52 -1.39 -6.94
N THR A 243 14.67 -1.94 -7.31
CA THR A 243 14.83 -3.14 -8.15
C THR A 243 14.08 -3.11 -9.48
N ASP A 244 13.87 -1.91 -10.04
CA ASP A 244 13.04 -1.66 -11.22
C ASP A 244 11.62 -2.22 -11.14
N ASN A 245 11.10 -2.36 -9.92
CA ASN A 245 9.76 -2.86 -9.67
C ASN A 245 8.69 -1.85 -10.07
N GLN A 246 7.55 -2.37 -10.51
CA GLN A 246 6.31 -1.62 -10.73
C GLN A 246 5.48 -1.48 -9.45
N PHE A 247 5.91 -2.08 -8.34
CA PHE A 247 5.27 -1.90 -7.04
C PHE A 247 5.49 -0.46 -6.59
N TYR A 248 4.44 0.35 -6.72
CA TYR A 248 4.49 1.77 -6.39
C TYR A 248 4.18 2.02 -4.92
N TYR A 249 4.95 2.90 -4.32
CA TYR A 249 4.75 3.38 -2.96
C TYR A 249 5.44 4.72 -2.74
N TRP A 250 5.04 5.42 -1.69
CA TRP A 250 5.69 6.63 -1.23
C TRP A 250 5.86 6.63 0.28
N ILE A 251 6.78 7.44 0.79
CA ILE A 251 6.95 7.74 2.21
C ILE A 251 6.62 9.22 2.40
N GLY A 252 5.71 9.52 3.32
CA GLY A 252 5.29 10.88 3.62
C GLY A 252 5.23 11.15 5.11
N GLN A 253 5.25 12.43 5.47
CA GLN A 253 5.21 12.87 6.85
C GLN A 253 4.35 14.11 6.99
N HIS A 254 3.38 14.05 7.88
CA HIS A 254 2.62 15.20 8.36
C HIS A 254 3.29 15.78 9.59
N GLU A 255 3.30 17.09 9.71
CA GLU A 255 3.71 17.73 10.95
C GLU A 255 2.72 17.42 12.06
N ASN A 256 3.21 17.35 13.29
CA ASN A 256 2.36 17.23 14.46
C ASN A 256 1.39 18.41 14.58
N GLY A 257 0.17 18.14 15.04
CA GLY A 257 -0.88 19.14 15.16
C GLY A 257 -1.47 19.63 13.82
N ARG A 258 -1.20 18.90 12.71
CA ARG A 258 -1.78 19.15 11.38
C ARG A 258 -2.38 17.88 10.80
N TYR A 259 -3.34 18.06 9.88
CA TYR A 259 -3.91 16.99 9.07
C TYR A 259 -3.99 17.39 7.60
N SER A 260 -4.13 16.40 6.72
CA SER A 260 -4.23 16.63 5.28
C SER A 260 -5.65 17.02 4.86
N LYS A 261 -5.80 17.69 3.70
CA LYS A 261 -7.09 17.78 3.03
C LYS A 261 -7.61 16.35 2.73
N ALA A 262 -8.93 16.17 2.83
CA ALA A 262 -9.56 14.98 2.27
C ALA A 262 -9.41 14.98 0.75
N HIS A 263 -9.19 13.82 0.15
CA HIS A 263 -9.14 13.68 -1.30
C HIS A 263 -9.65 12.31 -1.73
N ALA A 264 -10.12 12.18 -2.96
CA ALA A 264 -10.72 10.97 -3.45
C ALA A 264 -9.95 10.37 -4.62
N HIS A 265 -9.80 9.04 -4.60
CA HIS A 265 -9.33 8.25 -5.73
C HIS A 265 -9.89 6.82 -5.69
N THR A 266 -9.72 6.08 -6.80
CA THR A 266 -10.23 4.71 -6.95
C THR A 266 -9.22 3.62 -6.58
N SER A 267 -7.95 3.95 -6.50
CA SER A 267 -6.91 2.96 -6.18
C SER A 267 -6.94 2.64 -4.69
N ALA A 268 -6.91 1.36 -4.37
CA ALA A 268 -6.79 0.88 -3.01
C ALA A 268 -5.36 0.99 -2.53
N ALA A 269 -4.95 2.18 -2.11
CA ALA A 269 -3.73 2.35 -1.35
C ALA A 269 -3.92 1.76 0.05
N ILE A 270 -2.89 1.09 0.58
CA ILE A 270 -2.78 0.80 2.00
C ILE A 270 -1.80 1.79 2.60
N LEU A 271 -2.25 2.51 3.63
CA LEU A 271 -1.41 3.39 4.41
C LEU A 271 -0.89 2.64 5.63
N ILE A 272 0.41 2.71 5.87
CA ILE A 272 1.10 2.04 6.96
C ILE A 272 1.77 3.11 7.81
N CYS A 273 1.45 3.16 9.10
CA CYS A 273 2.09 4.08 10.02
C CYS A 273 3.53 3.64 10.30
N LEU A 274 4.50 4.52 10.03
CA LEU A 274 5.91 4.27 10.34
C LEU A 274 6.30 4.88 11.68
N LYS A 275 5.76 6.06 12.02
CA LYS A 275 6.10 6.80 13.24
C LYS A 275 4.95 7.71 13.67
N GLY A 276 4.82 7.93 14.97
CA GLY A 276 3.76 8.75 15.55
C GLY A 276 2.47 7.98 15.76
N LYS A 277 1.39 8.71 16.02
CA LYS A 277 0.02 8.19 16.13
C LYS A 277 -0.91 9.00 15.26
N GLY A 278 -1.93 8.34 14.72
CA GLY A 278 -2.91 9.01 13.91
C GLY A 278 -4.16 8.19 13.71
N TYR A 279 -5.10 8.77 13.02
CA TYR A 279 -6.27 8.08 12.53
C TYR A 279 -6.58 8.50 11.10
N THR A 280 -7.42 7.73 10.44
CA THR A 280 -7.90 8.01 9.10
C THR A 280 -9.42 7.98 9.11
N TYR A 281 -10.05 8.97 8.48
CA TYR A 281 -11.42 8.88 8.01
C TYR A 281 -11.44 8.44 6.56
N SER A 282 -12.40 7.56 6.20
CA SER A 282 -12.67 7.19 4.82
C SER A 282 -14.18 7.07 4.60
N TRP A 283 -14.68 7.62 3.48
CA TRP A 283 -16.09 7.55 3.13
C TRP A 283 -16.29 7.56 1.59
N PRO A 284 -17.37 6.93 1.08
CA PRO A 284 -17.67 6.96 -0.33
C PRO A 284 -17.87 8.40 -0.84
N GLU A 285 -17.24 8.75 -1.97
CA GLU A 285 -17.34 10.09 -2.57
C GLU A 285 -18.80 10.56 -2.78
N LYS A 286 -19.70 9.63 -3.11
CA LYS A 286 -21.14 9.93 -3.28
C LYS A 286 -21.86 10.50 -2.05
N LEU A 287 -21.24 10.47 -0.88
CA LEU A 287 -21.76 11.08 0.34
C LEU A 287 -21.44 12.59 0.45
N GLY A 288 -20.69 13.12 -0.53
CA GLY A 288 -20.31 14.53 -0.57
C GLY A 288 -19.18 14.90 0.38
N GLU A 289 -18.95 16.19 0.49
CA GLU A 289 -17.83 16.78 1.23
C GLU A 289 -18.10 16.91 2.73
N THR A 290 -19.38 16.88 3.13
CA THR A 290 -19.85 17.12 4.51
C THR A 290 -20.65 15.95 5.10
N PRO A 291 -20.10 14.72 5.14
CA PRO A 291 -20.86 13.51 5.47
C PRO A 291 -21.45 13.51 6.89
N PHE A 292 -20.81 14.12 7.87
CA PHE A 292 -21.34 14.19 9.24
C PHE A 292 -22.48 15.18 9.34
N LYS A 293 -22.31 16.39 8.76
CA LYS A 293 -23.33 17.43 8.71
C LYS A 293 -24.57 16.97 7.97
N ASP A 294 -24.39 16.16 6.91
CA ASP A 294 -25.46 15.64 6.06
C ASP A 294 -26.13 14.39 6.63
N GLY A 295 -25.77 13.97 7.84
CA GLY A 295 -26.38 12.84 8.54
C GLY A 295 -25.90 11.47 8.11
N HIS A 296 -24.72 11.39 7.50
CA HIS A 296 -24.07 10.14 7.02
C HIS A 296 -22.86 9.73 7.84
N GLY A 297 -22.70 10.26 9.05
CA GLY A 297 -21.56 9.97 9.92
C GLY A 297 -21.41 8.48 10.26
N ASP A 298 -22.50 7.73 10.28
CA ASP A 298 -22.51 6.27 10.44
C ASP A 298 -21.85 5.50 9.30
N LYS A 299 -21.67 6.13 8.14
CA LYS A 299 -21.03 5.58 6.94
C LYS A 299 -19.58 6.03 6.77
N VAL A 300 -19.11 6.92 7.63
CA VAL A 300 -17.70 7.33 7.66
C VAL A 300 -16.92 6.32 8.48
N MET A 301 -16.01 5.63 7.83
CA MET A 301 -15.12 4.68 8.51
C MET A 301 -14.00 5.45 9.20
N ARG A 302 -13.67 5.01 10.42
CA ARG A 302 -12.55 5.52 11.19
C ARG A 302 -11.68 4.38 11.65
N LEU A 303 -10.37 4.51 11.45
CA LEU A 303 -9.38 3.63 12.05
C LEU A 303 -8.30 4.47 12.72
N GLU A 304 -8.05 4.17 13.99
CA GLU A 304 -6.87 4.65 14.72
C GLU A 304 -5.79 3.59 14.61
N TYR A 305 -4.55 3.98 14.31
CA TYR A 305 -3.43 3.07 14.17
C TYR A 305 -2.14 3.66 14.73
N GLU A 306 -1.32 2.77 15.25
CA GLU A 306 0.00 3.02 15.81
C GLU A 306 1.08 2.55 14.81
N PRO A 307 2.38 2.72 15.13
CA PRO A 307 3.44 2.22 14.26
C PRO A 307 3.23 0.77 13.85
N VAL A 308 3.28 0.57 12.53
CA VAL A 308 2.95 -0.62 11.75
C VAL A 308 1.46 -1.01 11.78
N GLY A 309 0.57 -0.09 12.14
CA GLY A 309 -0.85 -0.18 11.80
C GLY A 309 -1.07 0.14 10.33
N MET A 310 -2.10 -0.46 9.74
CA MET A 310 -2.43 -0.37 8.32
C MET A 310 -3.89 -0.01 8.11
N VAL A 311 -4.19 0.81 7.09
CA VAL A 311 -5.57 1.14 6.70
C VAL A 311 -5.68 1.24 5.17
N THR A 312 -6.77 0.74 4.62
CA THR A 312 -7.09 0.94 3.20
C THR A 312 -7.69 2.32 2.97
N ALA A 313 -7.28 2.99 1.89
CA ALA A 313 -7.81 4.31 1.54
C ALA A 313 -9.16 4.24 0.82
N ALA A 314 -9.42 3.19 0.04
CA ALA A 314 -10.62 3.04 -0.79
C ALA A 314 -11.15 1.59 -0.77
N PRO A 315 -11.80 1.16 0.32
CA PRO A 315 -12.15 -0.24 0.53
C PRO A 315 -13.25 -0.78 -0.38
N GLY A 316 -13.99 0.06 -1.06
CA GLY A 316 -15.15 -0.34 -1.85
C GLY A 316 -14.91 -0.46 -3.36
N GLY A 317 -13.69 -0.23 -3.85
CA GLY A 317 -13.36 -0.29 -5.28
C GLY A 317 -13.92 0.88 -6.13
N ALA A 318 -14.82 1.71 -5.59
CA ALA A 318 -15.27 2.99 -6.16
C ALA A 318 -14.39 4.13 -5.66
N ARG A 319 -14.71 5.37 -6.03
CA ARG A 319 -14.00 6.53 -5.49
C ARG A 319 -14.41 6.78 -4.04
N TRP A 320 -13.40 6.95 -3.18
CA TRP A 320 -13.54 7.20 -1.76
C TRP A 320 -12.73 8.42 -1.38
N TYR A 321 -13.32 9.33 -0.60
CA TYR A 321 -12.59 10.31 0.17
C TYR A 321 -11.86 9.63 1.33
N HIS A 322 -10.65 10.09 1.61
CA HIS A 322 -9.93 9.74 2.82
C HIS A 322 -9.07 10.90 3.29
N GLN A 323 -8.80 10.92 4.59
CA GLN A 323 -8.11 12.02 5.27
C GLN A 323 -7.30 11.49 6.44
N HIS A 324 -6.08 11.99 6.62
CA HIS A 324 -5.12 11.49 7.60
C HIS A 324 -4.80 12.54 8.64
N PHE A 325 -4.86 12.15 9.91
CA PHE A 325 -4.78 13.02 11.08
C PHE A 325 -3.59 12.66 11.96
N SER A 326 -2.69 13.62 12.20
CA SER A 326 -1.55 13.49 13.10
C SER A 326 -1.94 13.97 14.50
N VAL A 327 -1.93 13.06 15.50
CA VAL A 327 -2.40 13.38 16.86
C VAL A 327 -1.32 13.22 17.94
N SER A 328 -0.08 12.85 17.59
CA SER A 328 1.00 12.68 18.55
C SER A 328 1.99 13.85 18.54
N HIS A 329 2.83 13.91 19.57
CA HIS A 329 3.96 14.86 19.64
C HIS A 329 5.03 14.58 18.57
N ASP A 330 5.20 13.32 18.19
CA ASP A 330 6.06 12.92 17.08
C ASP A 330 5.39 13.22 15.74
N PRO A 331 6.15 13.59 14.70
CA PRO A 331 5.62 13.69 13.35
C PRO A 331 4.95 12.39 12.92
N PHE A 332 3.80 12.50 12.28
CA PHE A 332 3.07 11.36 11.78
C PHE A 332 3.60 10.96 10.40
N ARG A 333 4.40 9.90 10.37
CA ARG A 333 5.04 9.38 9.16
C ARG A 333 4.33 8.13 8.68
N LEU A 334 4.01 8.11 7.41
CA LEU A 334 3.31 7.03 6.71
C LEU A 334 4.12 6.55 5.52
N THR A 335 3.92 5.29 5.12
CA THR A 335 4.13 4.85 3.75
C THR A 335 2.80 4.41 3.17
N ALA A 336 2.53 4.76 1.93
CA ALA A 336 1.37 4.26 1.20
C ALA A 336 1.83 3.31 0.10
N TRP A 337 1.29 2.10 0.11
CA TRP A 337 1.55 1.05 -0.86
C TRP A 337 0.36 0.89 -1.79
N PHE A 338 0.62 0.82 -3.10
CA PHE A 338 -0.41 0.79 -4.14
C PHE A 338 -0.38 -0.50 -4.96
N GLY A 339 0.66 -1.31 -4.85
CA GLY A 339 0.87 -2.46 -5.71
C GLY A 339 1.37 -2.07 -7.11
N PRO A 340 1.11 -2.89 -8.13
CA PRO A 340 1.60 -2.63 -9.48
C PRO A 340 0.94 -1.38 -10.06
N HIS A 341 1.70 -0.32 -10.15
CA HIS A 341 1.26 0.98 -10.64
C HIS A 341 2.44 1.73 -11.22
N ASN A 342 2.22 2.42 -12.31
CA ASN A 342 3.23 3.26 -12.93
C ASN A 342 2.75 4.71 -13.05
N PRO A 343 2.83 5.48 -11.97
CA PRO A 343 2.29 6.83 -11.91
C PRO A 343 2.96 7.81 -12.89
N GLY A 344 4.19 7.52 -13.35
CA GLY A 344 4.92 8.35 -14.30
C GLY A 344 4.61 8.06 -15.77
N ARG A 345 3.74 7.08 -16.04
CA ARG A 345 3.45 6.62 -17.40
C ARG A 345 1.99 6.70 -17.79
N ASP A 346 1.15 7.35 -16.99
CA ASP A 346 -0.14 7.75 -17.53
C ASP A 346 0.14 8.76 -18.65
N PRO A 347 -0.11 8.40 -19.91
CA PRO A 347 0.36 9.21 -21.02
C PRO A 347 -0.32 10.59 -21.08
N GLY A 348 -1.45 10.79 -20.35
CA GLY A 348 -2.26 11.98 -20.59
C GLY A 348 -2.63 12.13 -22.07
N ALA A 349 -3.32 13.18 -22.44
CA ALA A 349 -3.39 13.56 -23.84
C ALA A 349 -2.01 14.12 -24.30
N PRO A 350 -1.60 13.89 -25.56
CA PRO A 350 -0.33 14.41 -26.07
C PRO A 350 -0.21 15.93 -25.80
N GLY A 351 0.81 16.33 -25.04
CA GLY A 351 1.06 17.72 -24.67
C GLY A 351 0.42 18.18 -23.36
N GLU A 352 -0.37 17.35 -22.68
CA GLU A 352 -0.85 17.63 -21.32
C GLU A 352 0.23 17.33 -20.28
N LYS A 353 0.38 18.23 -19.31
CA LYS A 353 1.17 17.93 -18.11
C LYS A 353 0.40 16.93 -17.25
N HIS A 354 1.10 15.97 -16.66
CA HIS A 354 0.51 15.06 -15.70
C HIS A 354 -0.15 15.87 -14.56
N THR A 355 -1.46 15.69 -14.41
CA THR A 355 -2.25 16.41 -13.42
C THR A 355 -2.53 15.49 -12.23
N ASP A 356 -2.02 15.83 -11.04
CA ASP A 356 -2.39 15.13 -9.81
C ASP A 356 -3.73 15.69 -9.30
N TYR A 357 -4.84 15.15 -9.80
CA TYR A 357 -6.19 15.54 -9.41
C TYR A 357 -6.43 15.45 -7.90
N THR A 358 -5.66 14.64 -7.18
CA THR A 358 -5.78 14.51 -5.72
C THR A 358 -5.11 15.66 -4.95
N ALA A 359 -4.38 16.52 -5.64
CA ALA A 359 -3.79 17.75 -5.10
C ALA A 359 -4.57 19.01 -5.51
N ILE A 360 -5.53 18.87 -6.44
CA ILE A 360 -6.37 19.97 -6.93
C ILE A 360 -7.70 19.94 -6.20
N ASP A 361 -8.20 21.11 -5.83
CA ASP A 361 -9.45 21.23 -5.09
C ASP A 361 -10.68 20.88 -5.97
N VAL A 362 -11.74 20.38 -5.34
CA VAL A 362 -12.99 20.02 -6.04
C VAL A 362 -13.60 21.21 -6.77
N THR A 363 -13.37 22.43 -6.30
CA THR A 363 -13.79 23.68 -6.96
C THR A 363 -13.04 24.00 -8.25
N GLU A 364 -11.90 23.34 -8.46
CA GLU A 364 -11.01 23.51 -9.62
C GLU A 364 -11.00 22.27 -10.53
N GLY A 365 -11.92 21.33 -10.30
CA GLY A 365 -12.04 20.10 -11.08
C GLY A 365 -11.15 18.95 -10.59
N GLY A 366 -10.53 19.08 -9.42
CA GLY A 366 -9.79 18.02 -8.73
C GLY A 366 -10.67 17.21 -7.80
N THR A 367 -10.03 16.56 -6.82
CA THR A 367 -10.72 15.68 -5.85
C THR A 367 -10.35 16.00 -4.39
N ALA A 368 -9.58 17.06 -4.14
CA ALA A 368 -9.30 17.51 -2.78
C ALA A 368 -10.43 18.40 -2.24
N ILE A 369 -10.85 18.18 -1.01
CA ILE A 369 -11.81 19.04 -0.31
C ILE A 369 -11.00 20.16 0.37
N PRO A 370 -11.17 21.43 -0.05
CA PRO A 370 -10.49 22.52 0.64
C PRO A 370 -11.01 22.64 2.08
N TYR A 371 -10.15 23.06 3.02
CA TYR A 371 -10.49 23.13 4.44
C TYR A 371 -11.73 23.97 4.73
N TRP A 372 -11.99 25.03 3.95
CA TRP A 372 -13.17 25.88 4.13
C TRP A 372 -14.49 25.23 3.67
N MET A 373 -14.42 24.13 2.89
CA MET A 373 -15.58 23.32 2.51
C MET A 373 -15.74 22.07 3.38
N GLU A 374 -14.72 21.75 4.17
CA GLU A 374 -14.68 20.56 4.99
C GLU A 374 -15.83 20.53 6.02
N ASP A 375 -16.28 19.35 6.37
CA ASP A 375 -17.27 19.14 7.41
C ASP A 375 -16.78 19.73 8.76
N PRO A 376 -17.52 20.68 9.37
CA PRO A 376 -17.09 21.31 10.63
C PRO A 376 -16.85 20.33 11.80
N TYR A 377 -17.48 19.16 11.76
CA TYR A 377 -17.25 18.10 12.74
C TYR A 377 -15.80 17.62 12.74
N ILE A 378 -15.16 17.58 11.56
CA ILE A 378 -13.80 17.04 11.39
C ILE A 378 -12.79 17.87 12.19
N LEU A 379 -12.79 19.19 12.02
CA LEU A 379 -11.90 20.08 12.80
C LEU A 379 -12.18 20.00 14.30
N ALA A 380 -13.45 20.03 14.69
CA ALA A 380 -13.85 19.99 16.11
C ALA A 380 -13.39 18.68 16.78
N GLU A 381 -13.57 17.54 16.11
CA GLU A 381 -13.12 16.24 16.61
C GLU A 381 -11.59 16.14 16.66
N TYR A 382 -10.91 16.69 15.65
CA TYR A 382 -9.45 16.72 15.62
C TYR A 382 -8.88 17.52 16.80
N GLU A 383 -9.40 18.72 17.06
CA GLU A 383 -8.98 19.55 18.19
C GLU A 383 -9.27 18.89 19.54
N ARG A 384 -10.41 18.18 19.66
CA ARG A 384 -10.72 17.37 20.83
C ARG A 384 -9.66 16.29 21.07
N LYS A 385 -9.27 15.57 19.99
CA LYS A 385 -8.23 14.53 20.05
C LYS A 385 -6.85 15.09 20.39
N LEU A 386 -6.47 16.22 19.80
CA LEU A 386 -5.22 16.88 20.14
C LEU A 386 -5.15 17.27 21.62
N LYS A 387 -6.27 17.76 22.18
CA LYS A 387 -6.36 18.10 23.60
C LYS A 387 -6.19 16.87 24.50
N GLU A 388 -6.76 15.73 24.13
CA GLU A 388 -6.58 14.46 24.83
C GLU A 388 -5.11 14.01 24.85
N GLU A 389 -4.42 14.15 23.73
CA GLU A 389 -2.99 13.79 23.58
C GLU A 389 -2.02 14.89 24.07
N GLY A 390 -2.53 16.03 24.54
CA GLY A 390 -1.71 17.18 24.98
C GLY A 390 -0.95 17.87 23.86
N VAL A 391 -1.38 17.72 22.60
CA VAL A 391 -0.74 18.31 21.43
C VAL A 391 -1.45 19.60 21.04
N ARG A 392 -0.68 20.64 20.69
CA ARG A 392 -1.25 21.91 20.20
C ARG A 392 -1.66 21.79 18.74
N SER A 393 -2.86 22.26 18.42
CA SER A 393 -3.29 22.44 17.03
C SER A 393 -2.41 23.49 16.33
N ARG A 394 -2.00 23.18 15.11
CA ARG A 394 -1.26 24.05 14.19
C ARG A 394 -2.07 24.35 12.92
N MET A 395 -3.35 23.98 12.93
CA MET A 395 -4.31 24.39 11.90
C MET A 395 -4.58 25.87 12.07
N LYS A 396 -4.56 26.61 10.98
CA LYS A 396 -4.72 28.06 11.00
C LYS A 396 -6.17 28.44 10.66
N PRO A 397 -6.83 29.33 11.44
CA PRO A 397 -8.21 29.74 11.19
C PRO A 397 -8.46 30.27 9.78
N GLU A 398 -7.48 30.94 9.18
CA GLU A 398 -7.57 31.49 7.83
C GLU A 398 -7.71 30.41 6.73
N TRP A 399 -7.33 29.16 6.99
CA TRP A 399 -7.50 28.07 6.03
C TRP A 399 -8.97 27.63 5.90
N PHE A 400 -9.78 27.93 6.90
CA PHE A 400 -11.21 27.58 6.95
C PHE A 400 -12.12 28.70 6.46
N GLN A 401 -11.56 29.72 5.82
CA GLN A 401 -12.32 30.83 5.25
C GLN A 401 -12.14 30.88 3.73
N PRO A 402 -13.24 31.02 2.96
CA PRO A 402 -13.13 31.21 1.52
C PRO A 402 -12.31 32.47 1.20
N SER A 403 -11.51 32.41 0.17
CA SER A 403 -10.77 33.57 -0.32
C SER A 403 -11.14 33.85 -1.77
N GLU A 404 -11.44 35.07 -2.03
CA GLU A 404 -11.89 35.56 -3.34
C GLU A 404 -10.76 35.66 -4.38
N ASN A 405 -9.48 35.64 -3.98
CA ASN A 405 -8.36 36.06 -4.83
C ASN A 405 -7.21 35.11 -5.03
N LYS A 406 -7.22 33.93 -4.40
CA LYS A 406 -6.17 32.90 -4.61
C LYS A 406 -6.78 31.53 -4.49
N THR A 407 -6.32 30.60 -5.32
CA THR A 407 -6.58 29.20 -5.10
C THR A 407 -5.96 28.79 -3.74
N GLU A 408 -6.58 27.88 -3.05
CA GLU A 408 -6.06 27.44 -1.75
C GLU A 408 -4.66 26.81 -1.89
N ASN A 409 -4.40 26.15 -3.02
CA ASN A 409 -3.07 25.65 -3.36
C ASN A 409 -2.04 26.78 -3.41
N GLU A 410 -2.32 27.90 -4.09
CA GLU A 410 -1.42 29.06 -4.12
C GLU A 410 -1.12 29.60 -2.73
N ARG A 411 -2.10 29.59 -1.81
CA ARG A 411 -1.90 30.03 -0.42
C ARG A 411 -1.10 29.06 0.42
N LEU A 412 -1.22 27.75 0.16
CA LEU A 412 -0.41 26.74 0.85
C LEU A 412 1.06 26.83 0.43
N TRP A 413 1.34 27.26 -0.81
CA TRP A 413 2.69 27.48 -1.31
C TRP A 413 3.35 28.76 -0.76
N ASP A 414 2.58 29.79 -0.46
CA ASP A 414 3.07 31.07 0.09
C ASP A 414 3.48 30.99 1.58
N VAL A 415 3.26 29.88 2.26
CA VAL A 415 3.45 29.71 3.72
C VAL A 415 4.74 28.95 4.08
N VAL A 416 5.67 28.81 3.13
CA VAL A 416 6.97 28.16 3.35
C VAL A 416 8.07 29.17 3.63
#